data_6254194cc7d61158a29ac5550998b69e
#
_entry.id   6254194cc7d61158a29ac5550998b69e
#
_cell.length_a   1.000
_cell.length_b   1.000
_cell.length_c   1.000
_cell.angle_alpha   90.00
_cell.angle_beta   90.00
_cell.angle_gamma   90.00
#
_symmetry.space_group_name_H-M   'P 1'
#
loop_
_entity.id
_entity.type
_entity.pdbx_description
1 polymer ?
#
loop_
_entity_poly.entity_id
_entity_poly.type
_entity_poly.pdbx_seq_one_letter_code
_entity_poly.pdbx_strand_id
1 'polypeptide(L)' 'MKNRLKVARAEKDITQEDLAKLVGVSRQSINAIESGRYVPSTVLALKMAQVFGKPVEEIFMLEETD' A
#
# COMPACT_ATOMS: atom_id res chain seq x y z
N MET A 1 1.44 -1.62 11.96
CA MET A 1 2.43 -1.75 10.88
C MET A 1 2.59 -0.42 10.18
N LYS A 2 3.83 -0.02 9.93
CA LYS A 2 4.13 1.22 9.20
C LYS A 2 4.06 0.95 7.70
N ASN A 3 3.84 2.01 6.92
CA ASN A 3 3.94 1.88 5.47
C ASN A 3 4.44 3.18 4.85
N ARG A 4 4.96 3.05 3.63
CA ARG A 4 5.40 4.16 2.79
C ARG A 4 4.57 4.21 1.50
N LEU A 5 3.32 3.81 1.59
CA LEU A 5 2.45 3.71 0.42
C LEU A 5 2.21 5.06 -0.23
N LYS A 6 2.03 6.09 0.58
CA LYS A 6 1.84 7.46 0.08
C LYS A 6 3.07 7.94 -0.69
N VAL A 7 4.27 7.64 -0.17
CA VAL A 7 5.53 8.00 -0.83
C VAL A 7 5.67 7.24 -2.15
N ALA A 8 5.38 5.93 -2.13
CA ALA A 8 5.45 5.11 -3.35
C ALA A 8 4.48 5.62 -4.42
N ARG A 9 3.26 6.01 -4.02
CA ARG A 9 2.30 6.60 -4.96
C ARG A 9 2.81 7.93 -5.53
N ALA A 10 3.38 8.77 -4.68
CA ALA A 10 3.92 10.06 -5.12
C ALA A 10 5.06 9.87 -6.12
N GLU A 11 5.93 8.90 -5.89
CA GLU A 11 7.01 8.58 -6.82
C GLU A 11 6.49 8.12 -8.18
N LYS A 12 5.36 7.43 -8.21
CA LYS A 12 4.73 6.94 -9.44
C LYS A 12 3.69 7.90 -10.00
N ASP A 13 3.42 8.97 -9.28
CA ASP A 13 2.45 10.00 -9.66
C ASP A 13 1.06 9.42 -9.90
N ILE A 14 0.59 8.60 -8.99
CA ILE A 14 -0.75 8.02 -9.04
C ILE A 14 -1.54 8.37 -7.78
N THR A 15 -2.88 8.47 -7.94
CA THR A 15 -3.80 8.76 -6.84
C THR A 15 -4.14 7.48 -6.07
N GLN A 16 -4.80 7.64 -4.92
CA GLN A 16 -5.36 6.50 -4.17
C GLN A 16 -6.34 5.73 -5.04
N GLU A 17 -7.16 6.44 -5.82
CA GLU A 17 -8.14 5.80 -6.70
C GLU A 17 -7.46 4.99 -7.80
N ASP A 18 -6.39 5.54 -8.40
CA ASP A 18 -5.61 4.82 -9.41
C ASP A 18 -5.06 3.52 -8.84
N LEU A 19 -4.44 3.59 -7.66
CA LEU A 19 -3.90 2.40 -7.01
C LEU A 19 -5.00 1.39 -6.70
N ALA A 20 -6.13 1.87 -6.19
CA ALA A 20 -7.27 1.01 -5.86
C ALA A 20 -7.71 0.19 -7.07
N LYS A 21 -7.81 0.85 -8.24
CA LYS A 21 -8.18 0.18 -9.48
C LYS A 21 -7.13 -0.84 -9.92
N LEU A 22 -5.85 -0.51 -9.77
CA LEU A 22 -4.77 -1.41 -10.18
C LEU A 22 -4.72 -2.68 -9.34
N VAL A 23 -5.06 -2.60 -8.06
CA VAL A 23 -4.97 -3.76 -7.15
C VAL A 23 -6.34 -4.36 -6.81
N GLY A 24 -7.42 -3.79 -7.35
CA GLY A 24 -8.75 -4.40 -7.26
C GLY A 24 -9.46 -4.22 -5.91
N VAL A 25 -9.27 -3.07 -5.25
CA VAL A 25 -9.97 -2.76 -4.00
C VAL A 25 -10.60 -1.37 -4.09
N SER A 26 -11.36 -0.97 -3.07
CA SER A 26 -11.96 0.36 -3.02
C SER A 26 -10.93 1.41 -2.63
N ARG A 27 -11.19 2.66 -3.00
CA ARG A 27 -10.37 3.79 -2.58
C ARG A 27 -10.32 3.91 -1.05
N GLN A 28 -11.47 3.63 -0.38
CA GLN A 28 -11.55 3.65 1.07
C GLN A 28 -10.56 2.65 1.70
N SER A 29 -10.40 1.48 1.09
CA SER A 29 -9.43 0.48 1.57
C SER A 29 -8.00 1.02 1.46
N ILE A 30 -7.65 1.65 0.36
CA ILE A 30 -6.33 2.25 0.20
C ILE A 30 -6.11 3.34 1.26
N ASN A 31 -7.10 4.21 1.46
CA ASN A 31 -7.00 5.26 2.48
C ASN A 31 -6.79 4.68 3.88
N ALA A 32 -7.54 3.64 4.24
CA ALA A 32 -7.41 2.99 5.54
C ALA A 32 -6.03 2.34 5.73
N ILE A 33 -5.48 1.75 4.68
CA ILE A 33 -4.14 1.16 4.71
C ILE A 33 -3.09 2.25 4.87
N GLU A 34 -3.16 3.30 4.08
CA GLU A 34 -2.18 4.40 4.16
C GLU A 34 -2.17 5.08 5.52
N SER A 35 -3.34 5.21 6.15
CA SER A 35 -3.45 5.84 7.47
C SER A 35 -3.07 4.91 8.62
N GLY A 36 -2.76 3.65 8.34
CA GLY A 36 -2.38 2.67 9.36
C GLY A 36 -3.55 2.05 10.10
N ARG A 37 -4.79 2.30 9.69
CA ARG A 37 -5.98 1.73 10.32
C ARG A 37 -6.28 0.31 9.89
N TYR A 38 -5.70 -0.12 8.79
CA TYR A 38 -5.98 -1.42 8.20
C TYR A 38 -4.69 -2.03 7.66
N VAL A 39 -4.44 -3.29 8.01
CA VAL A 39 -3.28 -4.03 7.50
C VAL A 39 -3.73 -4.80 6.26
N PRO A 40 -3.06 -4.66 5.12
CA PRO A 40 -3.47 -5.37 3.91
C PRO A 40 -3.24 -6.87 4.06
N SER A 41 -4.03 -7.66 3.31
CA SER A 41 -3.75 -9.09 3.17
C SER A 41 -2.40 -9.29 2.47
N THR A 42 -1.83 -10.47 2.62
CA THR A 42 -0.58 -10.82 1.93
C THR A 42 -0.72 -10.64 0.42
N VAL A 43 -1.83 -11.11 -0.15
CA VAL A 43 -2.07 -10.98 -1.60
C VAL A 43 -2.08 -9.51 -2.01
N LEU A 44 -2.79 -8.67 -1.25
CA LEU A 44 -2.89 -7.25 -1.59
C LEU A 44 -1.53 -6.55 -1.47
N ALA A 45 -0.78 -6.85 -0.42
CA ALA A 45 0.56 -6.28 -0.23
C ALA A 45 1.49 -6.66 -1.39
N LEU A 46 1.45 -7.90 -1.84
CA LEU A 46 2.27 -8.36 -2.95
C LEU A 46 1.86 -7.71 -4.29
N LYS A 47 0.55 -7.51 -4.50
CA LYS A 47 0.06 -6.79 -5.68
C LYS A 47 0.57 -5.35 -5.69
N MET A 48 0.55 -4.69 -4.55
CA MET A 48 1.08 -3.33 -4.42
C MET A 48 2.58 -3.29 -4.72
N ALA A 49 3.33 -4.26 -4.21
CA ALA A 49 4.77 -4.36 -4.48
C ALA A 49 5.02 -4.47 -5.99
N GLN A 50 4.22 -5.26 -6.70
CA GLN A 50 4.32 -5.38 -8.15
C GLN A 50 4.05 -4.06 -8.87
N VAL A 51 3.02 -3.33 -8.43
CA VAL A 51 2.67 -2.03 -9.03
C VAL A 51 3.83 -1.06 -8.91
N PHE A 52 4.49 -1.02 -7.77
CA PHE A 52 5.58 -0.09 -7.51
C PHE A 52 6.95 -0.62 -7.94
N GLY A 53 7.04 -1.90 -8.31
CA GLY A 53 8.32 -2.50 -8.71
C GLY A 53 9.34 -2.51 -7.57
N LYS A 54 8.88 -2.68 -6.33
CA LYS A 54 9.73 -2.69 -5.14
C LYS A 54 9.45 -3.92 -4.30
N PRO A 55 10.44 -4.38 -3.51
CA PRO A 55 10.18 -5.42 -2.51
C PRO A 55 9.10 -4.95 -1.53
N VAL A 56 8.25 -5.86 -1.06
CA VAL A 56 7.16 -5.52 -0.15
C VAL A 56 7.68 -4.86 1.14
N GLU A 57 8.86 -5.23 1.60
CA GLU A 57 9.47 -4.69 2.82
C GLU A 57 9.87 -3.22 2.68
N GLU A 58 10.00 -2.71 1.47
CA GLU A 58 10.24 -1.27 1.25
C GLU A 58 8.96 -0.45 1.31
N ILE A 59 7.81 -1.11 1.26
CA ILE A 59 6.50 -0.45 1.29
C ILE A 59 5.85 -0.61 2.66
N PHE A 60 5.93 -1.82 3.23
CA PHE A 60 5.34 -2.15 4.53
C PHE A 60 6.42 -2.62 5.48
N MET A 61 6.45 -2.05 6.69
CA MET A 61 7.45 -2.35 7.70
C MET A 61 6.77 -2.71 9.01
N LEU A 62 7.37 -3.68 9.72
CA LEU A 62 6.90 -4.06 11.04
C LEU A 62 7.23 -2.98 12.06
N GLU A 63 6.35 -2.82 13.03
CA GLU A 63 6.60 -2.03 14.24
C GLU A 63 6.86 -2.98 15.40
N GLU A 64 7.41 -2.45 16.49
CA GLU A 64 7.69 -3.26 17.68
C GLU A 64 6.42 -3.90 18.25
N THR A 65 5.26 -3.26 18.05
CA THR A 65 3.96 -3.75 18.52
C THR A 65 3.31 -4.78 17.61
N ASP A 66 3.86 -5.02 16.46
CA ASP A 66 3.29 -5.99 15.51
C ASP A 66 3.57 -7.46 15.86
#